data_db14cd82c2dd4972e9f677bccc220540
#
_entry.id   db14cd82c2dd4972e9f677bccc220540
#
_cell.length_a   1.000
_cell.length_b   1.000
_cell.length_c   1.000
_cell.angle_alpha   90.00
_cell.angle_beta   90.00
_cell.angle_gamma   90.00
#
_symmetry.space_group_name_H-M   'P 1'
#
loop_
_entity.id
_entity.type
_entity.pdbx_description
1 polymer ?
#
loop_
_entity_poly.entity_id
_entity_poly.type
_entity_poly.pdbx_seq_one_letter_code
_entity_poly.pdbx_strand_id
1 'polypeptide(L)'
;DEAFKLGVPILAICYGQQTMQVQLGGVVEGGHAREFGRADVEIRQASPLFDGVWEVGKSYPVWMSHGDRVTKLAEGFEVKATSENAPFAVATDEKRRFYTTMFHPEVVHTPDGAKILRNFTHRIAGLKGDWTMAAFKDEAIARIRAQVGKERVICGLSGGVDSSVAAVLIHEAIGDQLHCVFVDHGLMRKDEAQQVITLFRDHYNIPLIHADESARFLGALDGV
;
A
#
# COMPACT_ATOMS: atom_id res chain seq x y z
N ASP A 1 3.68 19.30 -2.82
CA ASP A 1 2.85 20.48 -2.46
C ASP A 1 1.36 20.27 -2.68
N GLU A 2 0.96 19.57 -3.73
CA GLU A 2 -0.47 19.39 -4.06
C GLU A 2 -1.23 18.61 -2.98
N ALA A 3 -0.59 17.60 -2.37
CA ALA A 3 -1.22 16.80 -1.31
C ALA A 3 -1.67 17.67 -0.11
N PHE A 4 -0.93 18.72 0.23
CA PHE A 4 -1.26 19.61 1.35
C PHE A 4 -2.45 20.53 1.09
N LYS A 5 -2.86 20.67 -0.17
CA LYS A 5 -4.01 21.47 -0.60
C LYS A 5 -5.33 20.69 -0.63
N LEU A 6 -5.26 19.36 -0.50
CA LEU A 6 -6.44 18.49 -0.59
C LEU A 6 -7.41 18.65 0.59
N GLY A 7 -7.00 19.30 1.69
CA GLY A 7 -7.84 19.48 2.87
C GLY A 7 -8.15 18.18 3.65
N VAL A 8 -7.39 17.10 3.37
CA VAL A 8 -7.49 15.82 4.06
C VAL A 8 -6.46 15.70 5.18
N PRO A 9 -6.68 14.88 6.21
CA PRO A 9 -5.65 14.55 7.20
C PRO A 9 -4.47 13.85 6.54
N ILE A 10 -3.26 14.20 6.97
CA ILE A 10 -2.02 13.59 6.45
C ILE A 10 -1.20 13.07 7.63
N LEU A 11 -0.80 11.79 7.57
CA LEU A 11 0.23 11.22 8.42
C LEU A 11 1.51 11.02 7.60
N ALA A 12 2.54 11.74 7.96
CA ALA A 12 3.84 11.69 7.29
C ALA A 12 4.84 10.94 8.16
N ILE A 13 5.35 9.80 7.67
CA ILE A 13 6.21 8.88 8.41
C ILE A 13 7.66 9.04 7.91
N CYS A 14 8.62 9.19 8.82
CA CYS A 14 10.06 9.24 8.60
C CYS A 14 10.45 10.24 7.49
N TYR A 15 10.85 9.80 6.32
CA TYR A 15 11.14 10.65 5.18
C TYR A 15 9.94 11.54 4.77
N GLY A 16 8.72 11.05 5.00
CA GLY A 16 7.50 11.86 4.81
C GLY A 16 7.46 13.06 5.75
N GLN A 17 7.85 12.92 7.03
CA GLN A 17 8.00 14.04 7.96
C GLN A 17 9.01 15.04 7.44
N GLN A 18 10.20 14.58 7.04
CA GLN A 18 11.27 15.44 6.53
C GLN A 18 10.79 16.23 5.30
N THR A 19 10.18 15.55 4.34
CA THR A 19 9.63 16.17 3.13
C THR A 19 8.55 17.21 3.47
N MET A 20 7.61 16.87 4.35
CA MET A 20 6.55 17.77 4.77
C MET A 20 7.11 19.02 5.43
N GLN A 21 8.07 18.87 6.35
CA GLN A 21 8.67 19.98 7.06
C GLN A 21 9.41 20.92 6.10
N VAL A 22 10.24 20.38 5.19
CA VAL A 22 10.97 21.21 4.20
C VAL A 22 10.00 21.97 3.30
N GLN A 23 8.97 21.33 2.79
CA GLN A 23 8.00 21.95 1.88
C GLN A 23 7.14 23.02 2.56
N LEU A 24 6.97 22.93 3.88
CA LEU A 24 6.20 23.89 4.67
C LEU A 24 7.06 24.95 5.38
N GLY A 25 8.39 24.98 5.12
CA GLY A 25 9.31 26.02 5.62
C GLY A 25 10.08 25.65 6.88
N GLY A 26 10.06 24.39 7.28
CA GLY A 26 10.96 23.80 8.28
C GLY A 26 12.35 23.54 7.73
N VAL A 27 13.23 22.98 8.57
CA VAL A 27 14.63 22.66 8.22
C VAL A 27 14.93 21.22 8.56
N VAL A 28 15.59 20.52 7.66
CA VAL A 28 16.12 19.17 7.84
C VAL A 28 17.63 19.23 7.68
N GLU A 29 18.36 18.62 8.61
CA GLU A 29 19.81 18.54 8.57
C GLU A 29 20.27 17.10 8.66
N GLY A 30 21.34 16.78 7.93
CA GLY A 30 21.95 15.47 7.89
C GLY A 30 23.13 15.30 8.83
N GLY A 31 23.40 14.06 9.22
CA GLY A 31 24.73 13.65 9.66
C GLY A 31 25.10 13.78 11.13
N HIS A 32 24.25 14.32 12.01
CA HIS A 32 24.69 14.58 13.40
C HIS A 32 24.37 13.47 14.39
N ALA A 33 23.29 12.77 14.26
CA ALA A 33 22.93 11.63 15.11
C ALA A 33 22.01 10.69 14.31
N ARG A 34 22.48 9.49 14.11
CA ARG A 34 21.73 8.46 13.38
C ARG A 34 21.00 7.57 14.36
N GLU A 35 19.75 7.27 14.10
CA GLU A 35 18.98 6.28 14.86
C GLU A 35 18.54 5.16 13.93
N PHE A 36 19.08 3.97 14.14
CA PHE A 36 18.69 2.75 13.44
C PHE A 36 18.38 1.67 14.48
N GLY A 37 17.14 1.16 14.46
CA GLY A 37 16.70 0.15 15.40
C GLY A 37 15.79 0.69 16.49
N ARG A 38 15.79 0.03 17.64
CA ARG A 38 14.96 0.40 18.79
C ARG A 38 15.42 1.71 19.40
N ALA A 39 14.48 2.62 19.61
CA ALA A 39 14.62 3.84 20.38
C ALA A 39 13.42 4.03 21.30
N ASP A 40 13.54 4.86 22.33
CA ASP A 40 12.42 5.22 23.18
C ASP A 40 12.00 6.67 22.89
N VAL A 41 10.71 6.91 22.71
CA VAL A 41 10.14 8.25 22.54
C VAL A 41 9.41 8.67 23.80
N GLU A 42 9.71 9.87 24.29
CA GLU A 42 9.04 10.47 25.43
C GLU A 42 7.91 11.38 24.95
N ILE A 43 6.71 11.16 25.49
CA ILE A 43 5.53 11.94 25.13
C ILE A 43 5.53 13.26 25.89
N ARG A 44 5.59 14.37 25.18
CA ARG A 44 5.65 15.73 25.74
C ARG A 44 4.29 16.39 25.86
N GLN A 45 3.39 16.12 24.94
CA GLN A 45 2.06 16.69 24.91
C GLN A 45 1.05 15.67 24.41
N ALA A 46 -0.20 15.84 24.84
CA ALA A 46 -1.30 15.04 24.33
C ALA A 46 -1.54 15.30 22.83
N SER A 47 -2.00 14.29 22.13
CA SER A 47 -2.44 14.37 20.74
C SER A 47 -3.51 13.29 20.50
N PRO A 48 -4.49 13.54 19.64
CA PRO A 48 -5.43 12.50 19.20
C PRO A 48 -4.77 11.24 18.65
N LEU A 49 -3.53 11.38 18.18
CA LEU A 49 -2.72 10.25 17.68
C LEU A 49 -2.42 9.23 18.79
N PHE A 50 -2.29 9.69 20.04
CA PHE A 50 -1.91 8.88 21.21
C PHE A 50 -3.09 8.44 22.09
N ASP A 51 -4.29 8.89 21.80
CA ASP A 51 -5.48 8.66 22.62
C ASP A 51 -5.68 7.17 22.96
N GLY A 52 -5.67 6.85 24.27
CA GLY A 52 -5.84 5.50 24.78
C GLY A 52 -4.67 4.55 24.48
N VAL A 53 -3.54 5.08 24.00
CA VAL A 53 -2.34 4.30 23.66
C VAL A 53 -1.15 4.76 24.49
N TRP A 54 -0.83 6.06 24.47
CA TRP A 54 0.33 6.63 25.14
C TRP A 54 -0.04 7.80 26.03
N GLU A 55 0.66 7.92 27.17
CA GLU A 55 0.42 8.93 28.19
C GLU A 55 1.55 9.96 28.23
N VAL A 56 1.18 11.22 28.47
CA VAL A 56 2.16 12.33 28.61
C VAL A 56 3.11 12.04 29.78
N GLY A 57 4.39 12.32 29.59
CA GLY A 57 5.46 12.10 30.55
C GLY A 57 5.99 10.67 30.61
N LYS A 58 5.45 9.75 29.82
CA LYS A 58 5.95 8.37 29.70
C LYS A 58 6.74 8.17 28.42
N SER A 59 7.61 7.15 28.42
CA SER A 59 8.42 6.74 27.27
C SER A 59 7.96 5.40 26.71
N TYR A 60 8.01 5.26 25.39
CA TYR A 60 7.53 4.07 24.69
C TYR A 60 8.52 3.64 23.62
N PRO A 61 8.73 2.31 23.45
CA PRO A 61 9.64 1.79 22.45
C PRO A 61 9.06 1.93 21.04
N VAL A 62 9.92 2.37 20.14
CA VAL A 62 9.61 2.54 18.70
C VAL A 62 10.77 2.05 17.85
N TRP A 63 10.55 1.93 16.56
CA TRP A 63 11.59 1.61 15.59
C TRP A 63 11.96 2.84 14.77
N MET A 64 13.23 3.24 14.86
CA MET A 64 13.81 4.35 14.10
C MET A 64 14.63 3.82 12.92
N SER A 65 14.66 4.58 11.83
CA SER A 65 15.49 4.29 10.66
C SER A 65 15.81 5.57 9.91
N HIS A 66 16.61 6.45 10.52
CA HIS A 66 16.97 7.73 9.91
C HIS A 66 18.41 8.17 10.18
N GLY A 67 19.00 8.84 9.17
CA GLY A 67 20.29 9.54 9.29
C GLY A 67 20.15 11.04 9.37
N ASP A 68 19.06 11.57 8.82
CA ASP A 68 18.70 12.98 8.79
C ASP A 68 17.55 13.24 9.76
N ARG A 69 17.45 14.47 10.26
CA ARG A 69 16.38 14.85 11.20
C ARG A 69 15.90 16.27 10.96
N VAL A 70 14.67 16.51 11.34
CA VAL A 70 14.13 17.87 11.41
C VAL A 70 14.83 18.61 12.56
N THR A 71 15.38 19.79 12.27
CA THR A 71 16.03 20.66 13.26
C THR A 71 15.24 21.94 13.52
N LYS A 72 14.31 22.29 12.63
CA LYS A 72 13.36 23.37 12.81
C LYS A 72 12.00 22.98 12.23
N LEU A 73 10.96 23.08 13.05
CA LEU A 73 9.60 22.86 12.60
C LEU A 73 9.09 23.99 11.70
N ALA A 74 8.27 23.63 10.75
CA ALA A 74 7.48 24.60 10.00
C ALA A 74 6.45 25.28 10.92
N GLU A 75 5.98 26.46 10.52
CA GLU A 75 4.99 27.22 11.27
C GLU A 75 3.68 26.41 11.45
N GLY A 76 3.11 26.49 12.64
CA GLY A 76 1.88 25.78 13.03
C GLY A 76 2.10 24.38 13.62
N PHE A 77 3.30 23.82 13.50
CA PHE A 77 3.60 22.52 14.13
C PHE A 77 4.00 22.67 15.59
N GLU A 78 3.52 21.73 16.40
CA GLU A 78 3.87 21.56 17.81
C GLU A 78 4.52 20.20 18.03
N VAL A 79 5.51 20.17 18.95
CA VAL A 79 6.18 18.93 19.35
C VAL A 79 5.28 18.11 20.25
N LYS A 80 5.01 16.86 19.91
CA LYS A 80 4.22 15.94 20.72
C LYS A 80 5.07 14.86 21.40
N ALA A 81 6.18 14.44 20.77
CA ALA A 81 7.13 13.50 21.36
C ALA A 81 8.57 13.79 20.89
N THR A 82 9.52 13.37 21.72
CA THR A 82 10.97 13.50 21.47
C THR A 82 11.66 12.16 21.68
N SER A 83 12.78 11.90 20.99
CA SER A 83 13.75 10.88 21.34
C SER A 83 15.10 11.51 21.65
N GLU A 84 16.08 10.71 22.05
CA GLU A 84 17.44 11.17 22.36
C GLU A 84 18.05 11.94 21.17
N ASN A 85 17.86 11.43 19.95
CA ASN A 85 18.48 11.98 18.75
C ASN A 85 17.47 12.63 17.77
N ALA A 86 16.16 12.52 18.02
CA ALA A 86 15.11 13.18 17.24
C ALA A 86 14.29 14.12 18.14
N PRO A 87 14.64 15.42 18.21
CA PRO A 87 13.91 16.39 19.04
C PRO A 87 12.46 16.56 18.62
N PHE A 88 12.11 16.15 17.40
CA PHE A 88 10.78 16.20 16.85
C PHE A 88 10.35 14.79 16.39
N ALA A 89 10.46 13.80 17.30
CA ALA A 89 10.06 12.42 17.02
C ALA A 89 8.59 12.31 16.59
N VAL A 90 7.72 13.15 17.16
CA VAL A 90 6.35 13.40 16.67
C VAL A 90 6.09 14.90 16.73
N ALA A 91 5.60 15.44 15.64
CA ALA A 91 5.12 16.82 15.57
C ALA A 91 3.78 16.87 14.81
N THR A 92 2.87 17.75 15.23
CA THR A 92 1.54 17.86 14.62
C THR A 92 1.16 19.32 14.38
N ASP A 93 0.45 19.57 13.30
CA ASP A 93 -0.40 20.76 13.14
C ASP A 93 -1.86 20.26 13.13
N GLU A 94 -2.50 20.31 14.28
CA GLU A 94 -3.85 19.78 14.45
C GLU A 94 -4.90 20.64 13.72
N LYS A 95 -4.61 21.93 13.47
CA LYS A 95 -5.50 22.82 12.72
C LYS A 95 -5.60 22.40 11.25
N ARG A 96 -4.46 22.07 10.63
CA ARG A 96 -4.40 21.53 9.25
C ARG A 96 -4.62 20.01 9.20
N ARG A 97 -4.66 19.36 10.37
CA ARG A 97 -4.71 17.89 10.53
C ARG A 97 -3.49 17.20 9.91
N PHE A 98 -2.31 17.79 10.09
CA PHE A 98 -1.03 17.22 9.68
C PHE A 98 -0.33 16.61 10.88
N TYR A 99 0.00 15.34 10.76
CA TYR A 99 0.65 14.54 11.80
C TYR A 99 1.92 13.96 11.23
N THR A 100 3.00 13.97 12.02
CA THR A 100 4.29 13.45 11.56
C THR A 100 4.91 12.56 12.61
N THR A 101 5.56 11.47 12.20
CA THR A 101 6.37 10.61 13.05
C THR A 101 7.73 10.40 12.42
N MET A 102 8.83 10.46 13.20
CA MET A 102 10.15 10.09 12.71
C MET A 102 10.35 8.57 12.78
N PHE A 103 9.72 7.90 13.72
CA PHE A 103 9.70 6.44 13.81
C PHE A 103 8.69 5.82 12.86
N HIS A 104 8.78 4.52 12.69
CA HIS A 104 7.96 3.70 11.82
C HIS A 104 6.84 2.99 12.60
N PRO A 105 5.62 3.53 12.66
CA PRO A 105 4.49 2.86 13.33
C PRO A 105 3.97 1.64 12.55
N GLU A 106 4.31 1.52 11.27
CA GLU A 106 3.85 0.44 10.40
C GLU A 106 4.60 -0.88 10.59
N VAL A 107 5.77 -0.86 11.25
CA VAL A 107 6.57 -2.06 11.44
C VAL A 107 6.26 -2.76 12.76
N VAL A 108 6.43 -4.08 12.79
CA VAL A 108 6.17 -4.93 13.98
C VAL A 108 7.04 -4.56 15.20
N HIS A 109 8.16 -3.90 14.95
CA HIS A 109 9.11 -3.48 16.00
C HIS A 109 8.66 -2.23 16.78
N THR A 110 7.59 -1.56 16.34
CA THR A 110 6.88 -0.53 17.11
C THR A 110 5.63 -1.18 17.72
N PRO A 111 5.65 -1.62 19.01
CA PRO A 111 4.61 -2.48 19.58
C PRO A 111 3.19 -1.88 19.49
N ASP A 112 3.06 -0.57 19.72
CA ASP A 112 1.77 0.12 19.67
C ASP A 112 1.48 0.79 18.32
N GLY A 113 2.31 0.57 17.31
CA GLY A 113 2.21 1.22 16.01
C GLY A 113 0.84 1.04 15.35
N ALA A 114 0.30 -0.18 15.36
CA ALA A 114 -1.03 -0.46 14.83
C ALA A 114 -2.16 0.34 15.52
N LYS A 115 -2.03 0.60 16.84
CA LYS A 115 -3.02 1.40 17.57
C LYS A 115 -2.93 2.88 17.19
N ILE A 116 -1.70 3.39 17.00
CA ILE A 116 -1.45 4.76 16.54
C ILE A 116 -2.03 4.95 15.13
N LEU A 117 -1.76 4.01 14.21
CA LEU A 117 -2.32 4.04 12.86
C LEU A 117 -3.85 3.96 12.87
N ARG A 118 -4.43 3.18 13.79
CA ARG A 118 -5.89 3.13 13.98
C ARG A 118 -6.45 4.46 14.46
N ASN A 119 -5.78 5.14 15.41
CA ASN A 119 -6.20 6.47 15.83
C ASN A 119 -6.16 7.46 14.68
N PHE A 120 -5.11 7.43 13.85
CA PHE A 120 -5.05 8.28 12.68
C PHE A 120 -6.19 7.97 11.69
N THR A 121 -6.35 6.72 11.29
CA THR A 121 -7.32 6.35 10.25
C THR A 121 -8.77 6.52 10.71
N HIS A 122 -9.12 6.09 11.90
CA HIS A 122 -10.52 6.10 12.35
C HIS A 122 -10.91 7.37 13.08
N ARG A 123 -10.05 7.88 14.00
CA ARG A 123 -10.42 9.06 14.81
C ARG A 123 -10.09 10.37 14.11
N ILE A 124 -8.91 10.48 13.51
CA ILE A 124 -8.45 11.72 12.88
C ILE A 124 -8.99 11.85 11.46
N ALA A 125 -8.86 10.79 10.65
CA ALA A 125 -9.34 10.78 9.27
C ALA A 125 -10.83 10.41 9.15
N GLY A 126 -11.44 9.82 10.18
CA GLY A 126 -12.86 9.48 10.20
C GLY A 126 -13.25 8.33 9.28
N LEU A 127 -12.29 7.47 8.90
CA LEU A 127 -12.56 6.32 8.03
C LEU A 127 -13.37 5.27 8.79
N LYS A 128 -14.41 4.74 8.17
CA LYS A 128 -15.29 3.74 8.79
C LYS A 128 -14.73 2.33 8.79
N GLY A 129 -13.70 2.05 7.96
CA GLY A 129 -13.16 0.70 7.79
C GLY A 129 -14.10 -0.23 7.03
N ASP A 130 -14.98 0.33 6.22
CA ASP A 130 -15.98 -0.36 5.40
C ASP A 130 -15.43 -0.84 4.05
N TRP A 131 -14.21 -0.42 3.70
CA TRP A 131 -13.51 -0.97 2.55
C TRP A 131 -12.96 -2.37 2.90
N THR A 132 -13.49 -3.39 2.22
CA THR A 132 -13.05 -4.78 2.35
C THR A 132 -12.75 -5.35 0.96
N MET A 133 -11.96 -6.43 0.89
CA MET A 133 -11.74 -7.12 -0.41
C MET A 133 -13.03 -7.65 -1.01
N ALA A 134 -14.00 -8.06 -0.20
CA ALA A 134 -15.32 -8.47 -0.69
C ALA A 134 -16.08 -7.28 -1.31
N ALA A 135 -16.15 -6.14 -0.63
CA ALA A 135 -16.79 -4.93 -1.17
C ALA A 135 -16.09 -4.44 -2.44
N PHE A 136 -14.75 -4.47 -2.48
CA PHE A 136 -13.98 -4.15 -3.68
C PHE A 136 -14.29 -5.08 -4.85
N LYS A 137 -14.40 -6.40 -4.59
CA LYS A 137 -14.78 -7.40 -5.59
C LYS A 137 -16.16 -7.10 -6.18
N ASP A 138 -17.16 -6.84 -5.33
CA ASP A 138 -18.53 -6.57 -5.77
C ASP A 138 -18.61 -5.28 -6.59
N GLU A 139 -17.91 -4.23 -6.17
CA GLU A 139 -17.80 -2.98 -6.93
C GLU A 139 -17.11 -3.18 -8.28
N ALA A 140 -15.99 -3.94 -8.31
CA ALA A 140 -15.28 -4.26 -9.54
C ALA A 140 -16.16 -5.04 -10.52
N ILE A 141 -16.90 -6.04 -10.05
CA ILE A 141 -17.85 -6.80 -10.84
C ILE A 141 -18.94 -5.88 -11.43
N ALA A 142 -19.52 -5.01 -10.62
CA ALA A 142 -20.54 -4.06 -11.08
C ALA A 142 -20.00 -3.13 -12.16
N ARG A 143 -18.79 -2.61 -11.98
CA ARG A 143 -18.10 -1.75 -12.93
C ARG A 143 -17.79 -2.47 -14.25
N ILE A 144 -17.30 -3.71 -14.18
CA ILE A 144 -17.02 -4.53 -15.37
C ILE A 144 -18.31 -4.76 -16.16
N ARG A 145 -19.40 -5.14 -15.49
CA ARG A 145 -20.71 -5.34 -16.14
C ARG A 145 -21.19 -4.08 -16.85
N ALA A 146 -21.08 -2.93 -16.20
CA ALA A 146 -21.49 -1.65 -16.79
C ALA A 146 -20.63 -1.26 -17.99
N GLN A 147 -19.33 -1.52 -17.95
CA GLN A 147 -18.38 -1.19 -19.01
C GLN A 147 -18.55 -2.11 -20.23
N VAL A 148 -18.69 -3.41 -20.00
CA VAL A 148 -18.76 -4.42 -21.08
C VAL A 148 -20.15 -4.45 -21.72
N GLY A 149 -21.21 -4.29 -20.95
CA GLY A 149 -22.58 -4.37 -21.45
C GLY A 149 -22.86 -5.73 -22.13
N LYS A 150 -23.12 -5.71 -23.43
CA LYS A 150 -23.42 -6.91 -24.25
C LYS A 150 -22.24 -7.37 -25.11
N GLU A 151 -21.13 -6.68 -25.05
CA GLU A 151 -19.94 -6.97 -25.87
C GLU A 151 -19.19 -8.22 -25.39
N ARG A 152 -18.31 -8.75 -26.23
CA ARG A 152 -17.41 -9.86 -25.88
C ARG A 152 -16.06 -9.32 -25.43
N VAL A 153 -15.44 -10.04 -24.52
CA VAL A 153 -14.11 -9.72 -23.98
C VAL A 153 -13.15 -10.86 -24.29
N ILE A 154 -11.96 -10.52 -24.71
CA ILE A 154 -10.83 -11.47 -24.86
C ILE A 154 -9.86 -11.21 -23.73
N CYS A 155 -9.42 -12.25 -23.04
CA CYS A 155 -8.38 -12.21 -22.02
C CYS A 155 -7.23 -13.14 -22.38
N GLY A 156 -6.04 -12.60 -22.53
CA GLY A 156 -4.81 -13.40 -22.66
C GLY A 156 -4.40 -13.98 -21.29
N LEU A 157 -4.34 -15.30 -21.18
CA LEU A 157 -3.86 -15.99 -19.99
C LEU A 157 -2.39 -16.32 -20.13
N SER A 158 -1.61 -15.94 -19.13
CA SER A 158 -0.17 -16.29 -19.04
C SER A 158 0.11 -17.42 -18.05
N GLY A 159 -0.89 -17.85 -17.28
CA GLY A 159 -0.70 -18.72 -16.13
C GLY A 159 -0.21 -18.01 -14.84
N GLY A 160 0.14 -16.73 -14.94
CA GLY A 160 0.51 -15.89 -13.78
C GLY A 160 -0.71 -15.43 -12.96
N VAL A 161 -0.45 -14.99 -11.73
CA VAL A 161 -1.50 -14.57 -10.76
C VAL A 161 -2.38 -13.45 -11.32
N ASP A 162 -1.79 -12.43 -11.94
CA ASP A 162 -2.52 -11.23 -12.37
C ASP A 162 -3.56 -11.56 -13.46
N SER A 163 -3.13 -12.29 -14.51
CA SER A 163 -4.03 -12.70 -15.59
C SER A 163 -5.10 -13.67 -15.10
N SER A 164 -4.76 -14.52 -14.11
CA SER A 164 -5.71 -15.46 -13.51
C SER A 164 -6.79 -14.75 -12.71
N VAL A 165 -6.39 -13.81 -11.85
CA VAL A 165 -7.34 -13.00 -11.06
C VAL A 165 -8.24 -12.17 -11.98
N ALA A 166 -7.67 -11.55 -13.02
CA ALA A 166 -8.44 -10.78 -14.00
C ALA A 166 -9.48 -11.66 -14.73
N ALA A 167 -9.06 -12.84 -15.21
CA ALA A 167 -9.97 -13.76 -15.91
C ALA A 167 -11.12 -14.23 -15.02
N VAL A 168 -10.83 -14.66 -13.79
CA VAL A 168 -11.87 -15.11 -12.84
C VAL A 168 -12.84 -13.99 -12.50
N LEU A 169 -12.34 -12.77 -12.22
CA LEU A 169 -13.15 -11.62 -11.88
C LEU A 169 -14.05 -11.17 -13.04
N ILE A 170 -13.49 -11.14 -14.27
CA ILE A 170 -14.27 -10.80 -15.47
C ILE A 170 -15.31 -11.88 -15.76
N HIS A 171 -14.95 -13.17 -15.64
CA HIS A 171 -15.91 -14.26 -15.83
C HIS A 171 -17.07 -14.20 -14.84
N GLU A 172 -16.79 -13.92 -13.57
CA GLU A 172 -17.82 -13.73 -12.54
C GLU A 172 -18.74 -12.53 -12.87
N ALA A 173 -18.21 -11.51 -13.53
CA ALA A 173 -18.97 -10.35 -13.95
C ALA A 173 -19.86 -10.62 -15.18
N ILE A 174 -19.34 -11.26 -16.23
CA ILE A 174 -19.96 -11.31 -17.57
C ILE A 174 -20.14 -12.72 -18.14
N GLY A 175 -19.70 -13.77 -17.42
CA GLY A 175 -19.88 -15.17 -17.83
C GLY A 175 -19.30 -15.48 -19.22
N ASP A 176 -20.11 -16.10 -20.06
CA ASP A 176 -19.73 -16.60 -21.39
C ASP A 176 -19.37 -15.50 -22.41
N GLN A 177 -19.54 -14.23 -22.06
CA GLN A 177 -19.02 -13.12 -22.88
C GLN A 177 -17.50 -13.03 -22.85
N LEU A 178 -16.85 -13.65 -21.83
CA LEU A 178 -15.40 -13.75 -21.73
C LEU A 178 -14.89 -14.96 -22.51
N HIS A 179 -13.89 -14.73 -23.36
CA HIS A 179 -13.11 -15.76 -24.01
C HIS A 179 -11.64 -15.63 -23.58
N CYS A 180 -11.14 -16.61 -22.84
CA CYS A 180 -9.73 -16.66 -22.49
C CYS A 180 -8.91 -17.35 -23.60
N VAL A 181 -7.75 -16.79 -23.91
CA VAL A 181 -6.80 -17.37 -24.86
C VAL A 181 -5.50 -17.64 -24.11
N PHE A 182 -5.09 -18.90 -24.12
CA PHE A 182 -3.81 -19.34 -23.59
C PHE A 182 -2.94 -19.81 -24.76
N VAL A 183 -1.79 -19.15 -24.92
CA VAL A 183 -0.80 -19.49 -25.97
C VAL A 183 0.32 -20.32 -25.33
N ASP A 184 0.41 -21.58 -25.75
CA ASP A 184 1.56 -22.44 -25.42
C ASP A 184 2.65 -22.23 -26.46
N HIS A 185 3.73 -21.58 -26.08
CA HIS A 185 4.88 -21.28 -26.94
C HIS A 185 6.00 -22.34 -26.81
N GLY A 186 5.79 -23.44 -26.09
CA GLY A 186 6.77 -24.51 -25.91
C GLY A 186 7.92 -24.22 -24.93
N LEU A 187 7.95 -23.03 -24.30
CA LEU A 187 8.97 -22.62 -23.33
C LEU A 187 8.38 -22.53 -21.91
N MET A 188 7.21 -23.12 -21.69
CA MET A 188 6.58 -23.19 -20.38
C MET A 188 7.35 -24.13 -19.46
N ARG A 189 7.17 -23.97 -18.16
CA ARG A 189 7.68 -24.96 -17.20
C ARG A 189 7.01 -26.31 -17.42
N LYS A 190 7.66 -27.37 -16.97
CA LYS A 190 7.10 -28.72 -17.05
C LYS A 190 5.69 -28.77 -16.48
N ASP A 191 4.74 -29.28 -17.25
CA ASP A 191 3.34 -29.46 -16.91
C ASP A 191 2.54 -28.16 -16.66
N GLU A 192 3.14 -26.97 -16.80
CA GLU A 192 2.50 -25.69 -16.54
C GLU A 192 1.32 -25.42 -17.50
N ALA A 193 1.49 -25.69 -18.77
CA ALA A 193 0.42 -25.53 -19.77
C ALA A 193 -0.81 -26.41 -19.40
N GLN A 194 -0.59 -27.67 -19.03
CA GLN A 194 -1.67 -28.56 -18.64
C GLN A 194 -2.35 -28.11 -17.35
N GLN A 195 -1.58 -27.59 -16.38
CA GLN A 195 -2.13 -27.05 -15.12
C GLN A 195 -3.03 -25.84 -15.39
N VAL A 196 -2.63 -24.91 -16.26
CA VAL A 196 -3.44 -23.76 -16.65
C VAL A 196 -4.74 -24.20 -17.33
N ILE A 197 -4.64 -25.12 -18.28
CA ILE A 197 -5.83 -25.62 -19.00
C ILE A 197 -6.82 -26.27 -18.04
N THR A 198 -6.35 -27.17 -17.18
CA THR A 198 -7.19 -27.86 -16.18
C THR A 198 -7.82 -26.86 -15.21
N LEU A 199 -7.05 -25.92 -14.71
CA LEU A 199 -7.56 -24.92 -13.77
C LEU A 199 -8.70 -24.08 -14.37
N PHE A 200 -8.51 -23.53 -15.56
CA PHE A 200 -9.49 -22.62 -16.14
C PHE A 200 -10.66 -23.36 -16.78
N ARG A 201 -10.42 -24.42 -17.53
CA ARG A 201 -11.46 -25.17 -18.21
C ARG A 201 -12.27 -26.04 -17.26
N ASP A 202 -11.58 -26.86 -16.43
CA ASP A 202 -12.25 -27.91 -15.67
C ASP A 202 -12.67 -27.44 -14.26
N HIS A 203 -11.89 -26.54 -13.64
CA HIS A 203 -12.21 -26.05 -12.28
C HIS A 203 -13.07 -24.78 -12.30
N TYR A 204 -12.66 -23.78 -13.05
CA TYR A 204 -13.40 -22.50 -13.11
C TYR A 204 -14.49 -22.47 -14.18
N ASN A 205 -14.54 -23.48 -15.07
CA ASN A 205 -15.47 -23.57 -16.19
C ASN A 205 -15.48 -22.29 -17.06
N ILE A 206 -14.31 -21.70 -17.28
CA ILE A 206 -14.11 -20.52 -18.10
C ILE A 206 -13.84 -20.93 -19.54
N PRO A 207 -14.53 -20.37 -20.56
CA PRO A 207 -14.24 -20.63 -21.96
C PRO A 207 -12.76 -20.34 -22.28
N LEU A 208 -11.99 -21.39 -22.58
CA LEU A 208 -10.56 -21.31 -22.84
C LEU A 208 -10.21 -21.83 -24.22
N ILE A 209 -9.60 -20.99 -25.03
CA ILE A 209 -8.97 -21.34 -26.29
C ILE A 209 -7.48 -21.63 -25.99
N HIS A 210 -7.07 -22.87 -26.17
CA HIS A 210 -5.67 -23.26 -26.11
C HIS A 210 -5.09 -23.21 -27.51
N ALA A 211 -4.14 -22.30 -27.73
CA ALA A 211 -3.37 -22.17 -28.96
C ALA A 211 -1.98 -22.79 -28.74
N ASP A 212 -1.78 -24.00 -29.25
CA ASP A 212 -0.44 -24.62 -29.29
C ASP A 212 0.35 -24.04 -30.47
N GLU A 213 1.25 -23.12 -30.15
CA GLU A 213 2.17 -22.46 -31.08
C GLU A 213 3.62 -22.88 -30.83
N SER A 214 3.85 -23.96 -30.11
CA SER A 214 5.17 -24.43 -29.68
C SER A 214 6.12 -24.64 -30.88
N ALA A 215 5.65 -25.31 -31.91
CA ALA A 215 6.45 -25.54 -33.12
C ALA A 215 6.90 -24.24 -33.82
N ARG A 216 6.00 -23.23 -33.84
CA ARG A 216 6.29 -21.92 -34.45
C ARG A 216 7.32 -21.13 -33.65
N PHE A 217 7.16 -21.08 -32.34
CA PHE A 217 8.06 -20.32 -31.47
C PHE A 217 9.44 -20.99 -31.38
N LEU A 218 9.49 -22.31 -31.20
CA LEU A 218 10.75 -23.05 -31.16
C LEU A 218 11.48 -23.00 -32.49
N GLY A 219 10.77 -23.11 -33.62
CA GLY A 219 11.37 -22.99 -34.94
C GLY A 219 11.94 -21.60 -35.24
N ALA A 220 11.33 -20.52 -34.65
CA ALA A 220 11.86 -19.17 -34.81
C ALA A 220 13.14 -18.91 -33.96
N LEU A 221 13.40 -19.77 -32.98
CA LEU A 221 14.58 -19.70 -32.09
C LEU A 221 15.71 -20.60 -32.58
N ASP A 222 15.50 -21.36 -33.66
CA ASP A 222 16.52 -22.24 -34.18
C ASP A 222 17.74 -21.42 -34.73
N GLY A 223 18.92 -21.68 -34.15
CA GLY A 223 20.15 -20.97 -34.49
C GLY A 223 20.38 -19.63 -33.75
N VAL A 224 19.56 -19.29 -32.75
CA VAL A 224 19.73 -18.11 -31.90
C VAL A 224 20.63 -18.40 -30.69
#